data_ee9a36f8ec5ad91b4f356e8c6ee6691e
#
_entry.id   ee9a36f8ec5ad91b4f356e8c6ee6691e
#
_cell.length_a   1.000
_cell.length_b   1.000
_cell.length_c   1.000
_cell.angle_alpha   90.00
_cell.angle_beta   90.00
_cell.angle_gamma   90.00
#
_symmetry.space_group_name_H-M   'P 1'
#
loop_
_entity.id
_entity.type
_entity.pdbx_description
1 polymer ?
#
loop_
_entity_poly.entity_id
_entity_poly.type
_entity_poly.pdbx_seq_one_letter_code
_entity_poly.pdbx_strand_id
1 'polypeptide(L)'
;RMDGKSILPYFHNRIAAEIRLPEAIDRKLLCPFQYFGVTDTVDLDALKWSAGGYQKSELEQVYTFSGAIANRRADHVVSSLLKYVTDIDDVKGLGFCVTIDHAEFMCRYFNEHNIPSMFLTGQSPDEERTAAKQRLVSGEVRFIFVVDIYNEGVDIPEVNTVLFLRPTESLTIFLQQLGRGLRLAEDKECLTVLDFIGQANRKYNFEDKFAALLSNTTRSVSREIKDGFVSVPKGCYIQLEKKAAKYILDNIRTSYGNTA
;
A
#
# COMPACT_ATOMS: atom_id res chain seq x y z
N ARG A 1 15.43 -3.36 -9.59
CA ARG A 1 15.07 -2.93 -10.96
C ARG A 1 13.72 -3.55 -11.30
N MET A 2 12.87 -2.79 -11.96
CA MET A 2 11.54 -3.27 -12.39
C MET A 2 11.63 -4.40 -13.44
N ASP A 3 12.75 -4.48 -14.16
CA ASP A 3 13.03 -5.53 -15.17
C ASP A 3 13.53 -6.85 -14.56
N GLY A 4 13.56 -6.99 -13.25
CA GLY A 4 14.03 -8.17 -12.52
C GLY A 4 15.53 -8.46 -12.66
N LYS A 5 16.27 -7.63 -13.38
CA LYS A 5 17.72 -7.84 -13.59
C LYS A 5 18.53 -7.34 -12.40
N SER A 6 19.54 -8.12 -12.01
CA SER A 6 20.47 -7.71 -10.97
C SER A 6 21.30 -6.50 -11.40
N ILE A 7 21.48 -5.56 -10.48
CA ILE A 7 22.41 -4.44 -10.66
C ILE A 7 23.83 -4.79 -10.19
N LEU A 8 24.00 -5.90 -9.49
CA LEU A 8 25.30 -6.30 -8.90
C LEU A 8 26.46 -6.37 -9.90
N PRO A 9 26.26 -6.79 -11.17
CA PRO A 9 27.36 -6.77 -12.16
C PRO A 9 27.97 -5.39 -12.38
N TYR A 10 27.19 -4.30 -12.23
CA TYR A 10 27.70 -2.92 -12.37
C TYR A 10 28.54 -2.48 -11.17
N PHE A 11 28.50 -3.23 -10.06
CA PHE A 11 29.24 -2.97 -8.82
C PHE A 11 30.19 -4.12 -8.49
N HIS A 12 30.74 -4.80 -9.51
CA HIS A 12 31.65 -5.94 -9.36
C HIS A 12 31.08 -7.05 -8.45
N ASN A 13 29.75 -7.25 -8.46
CA ASN A 13 29.01 -8.19 -7.61
C ASN A 13 29.22 -7.94 -6.10
N ARG A 14 29.53 -6.71 -5.70
CA ARG A 14 29.69 -6.32 -4.29
C ARG A 14 28.53 -5.48 -3.81
N ILE A 15 28.03 -5.82 -2.63
CA ILE A 15 27.09 -5.00 -1.87
C ILE A 15 27.92 -4.27 -0.81
N ALA A 16 27.98 -2.95 -0.87
CA ALA A 16 28.72 -2.14 0.10
C ALA A 16 28.01 -2.07 1.45
N ALA A 17 26.68 -1.93 1.42
CA ALA A 17 25.84 -1.95 2.60
C ALA A 17 24.42 -2.35 2.21
N GLU A 18 23.73 -3.10 3.08
CA GLU A 18 22.30 -3.43 2.97
C GLU A 18 21.61 -2.97 4.25
N ILE A 19 20.64 -2.08 4.13
CA ILE A 19 19.78 -1.66 5.23
C ILE A 19 18.36 -2.03 4.85
N ARG A 20 17.74 -2.93 5.60
CA ARG A 20 16.34 -3.32 5.40
C ARG A 20 15.40 -2.34 6.08
N LEU A 21 14.13 -2.32 5.65
CA LEU A 21 13.12 -1.40 6.16
C LEU A 21 13.04 -1.38 7.70
N PRO A 22 12.96 -2.52 8.40
CA PRO A 22 12.89 -2.52 9.86
C PRO A 22 14.11 -1.87 10.51
N GLU A 23 15.30 -2.16 10.00
CA GLU A 23 16.56 -1.58 10.49
C GLU A 23 16.63 -0.06 10.24
N ALA A 24 16.13 0.40 9.08
CA ALA A 24 16.07 1.83 8.78
C ALA A 24 15.17 2.59 9.76
N ILE A 25 14.04 1.97 10.15
CA ILE A 25 13.13 2.54 11.17
C ILE A 25 13.80 2.55 12.55
N ASP A 26 14.38 1.42 12.98
CA ASP A 26 15.05 1.31 14.27
C ASP A 26 16.24 2.30 14.40
N ARG A 27 16.92 2.60 13.29
CA ARG A 27 17.96 3.62 13.19
C ARG A 27 17.43 5.05 13.04
N LYS A 28 16.12 5.27 13.03
CA LYS A 28 15.47 6.59 12.85
C LYS A 28 15.82 7.26 11.52
N LEU A 29 16.09 6.49 10.47
CA LEU A 29 16.25 6.98 9.10
C LEU A 29 14.89 7.10 8.39
N LEU A 30 13.87 6.40 8.89
CA LEU A 30 12.49 6.42 8.46
C LEU A 30 11.58 6.55 9.68
N CYS A 31 10.36 7.09 9.50
CA CYS A 31 9.36 7.14 10.56
C CYS A 31 8.73 5.75 10.79
N PRO A 32 8.19 5.48 11.99
CA PRO A 32 7.42 4.28 12.24
C PRO A 32 6.13 4.26 11.44
N PHE A 33 5.48 3.09 11.38
CA PHE A 33 4.19 2.92 10.71
C PHE A 33 3.14 2.25 11.60
N GLN A 34 1.89 2.56 11.33
CA GLN A 34 0.72 1.84 11.80
C GLN A 34 0.02 1.22 10.58
N TYR A 35 0.07 -0.10 10.47
CA TYR A 35 -0.48 -0.82 9.34
C TYR A 35 -1.78 -1.53 9.72
N PHE A 36 -2.84 -1.21 9.00
CA PHE A 36 -4.16 -1.79 9.16
C PHE A 36 -4.54 -2.59 7.92
N GLY A 37 -4.59 -3.92 8.06
CA GLY A 37 -5.12 -4.81 7.04
C GLY A 37 -6.64 -4.87 7.13
N VAL A 38 -7.30 -4.15 6.25
CA VAL A 38 -8.75 -4.01 6.17
C VAL A 38 -9.30 -5.07 5.20
N THR A 39 -10.40 -5.71 5.56
CA THR A 39 -11.04 -6.69 4.68
C THR A 39 -11.66 -6.00 3.47
N ASP A 40 -11.23 -6.35 2.26
CA ASP A 40 -11.92 -5.96 1.02
C ASP A 40 -12.99 -6.98 0.64
N THR A 41 -13.99 -6.52 -0.07
CA THR A 41 -15.08 -7.35 -0.61
C THR A 41 -14.75 -7.94 -1.97
N VAL A 42 -13.64 -7.53 -2.58
CA VAL A 42 -13.20 -7.97 -3.91
C VAL A 42 -12.59 -9.37 -3.82
N ASP A 43 -13.04 -10.26 -4.69
CA ASP A 43 -12.49 -11.62 -4.84
C ASP A 43 -11.54 -11.66 -6.04
N LEU A 44 -10.27 -11.93 -5.78
CA LEU A 44 -9.20 -12.00 -6.77
C LEU A 44 -8.66 -13.42 -6.97
N ASP A 45 -9.24 -14.43 -6.27
CA ASP A 45 -8.71 -15.80 -6.28
C ASP A 45 -8.76 -16.43 -7.67
N ALA A 46 -9.86 -16.21 -8.40
CA ALA A 46 -10.10 -16.77 -9.73
C ALA A 46 -9.38 -16.00 -10.87
N LEU A 47 -8.82 -14.81 -10.59
CA LEU A 47 -8.21 -14.01 -11.64
C LEU A 47 -6.92 -14.64 -12.17
N LYS A 48 -6.70 -14.49 -13.48
CA LYS A 48 -5.50 -15.00 -14.15
C LYS A 48 -4.24 -14.28 -13.67
N TRP A 49 -3.25 -15.09 -13.40
CA TRP A 49 -1.93 -14.65 -12.99
C TRP A 49 -0.90 -14.90 -14.08
N SER A 50 -0.26 -13.84 -14.59
CA SER A 50 0.75 -13.90 -15.64
C SER A 50 1.87 -12.91 -15.39
N ALA A 51 3.09 -13.21 -15.82
CA ALA A 51 4.26 -12.32 -15.70
C ALA A 51 4.50 -11.74 -14.29
N GLY A 52 4.11 -12.48 -13.23
CA GLY A 52 4.32 -12.06 -11.83
C GLY A 52 3.22 -11.17 -11.24
N GLY A 53 2.06 -11.05 -11.91
CA GLY A 53 0.93 -10.27 -11.42
C GLY A 53 -0.41 -10.69 -12.01
N TYR A 54 -1.48 -10.03 -11.56
CA TYR A 54 -2.82 -10.18 -12.13
C TYR A 54 -2.88 -9.58 -13.55
N GLN A 55 -3.69 -10.16 -14.43
CA GLN A 55 -3.97 -9.51 -15.70
C GLN A 55 -4.78 -8.23 -15.48
N LYS A 56 -4.29 -7.11 -16.01
CA LYS A 56 -4.87 -5.78 -15.79
C LYS A 56 -6.34 -5.71 -16.22
N SER A 57 -6.68 -6.31 -17.37
CA SER A 57 -8.06 -6.36 -17.88
C SER A 57 -9.02 -7.11 -16.96
N GLU A 58 -8.54 -8.14 -16.23
CA GLU A 58 -9.37 -8.88 -15.28
C GLU A 58 -9.53 -8.10 -13.96
N LEU A 59 -8.48 -7.41 -13.51
CA LEU A 59 -8.60 -6.47 -12.38
C LEU A 59 -9.61 -5.37 -12.68
N GLU A 60 -9.59 -4.80 -13.88
CA GLU A 60 -10.55 -3.77 -14.32
C GLU A 60 -11.99 -4.26 -14.28
N GLN A 61 -12.24 -5.54 -14.59
CA GLN A 61 -13.58 -6.12 -14.53
C GLN A 61 -14.08 -6.35 -13.10
N VAL A 62 -13.19 -6.71 -12.18
CA VAL A 62 -13.56 -7.00 -10.78
C VAL A 62 -13.72 -5.71 -9.98
N TYR A 63 -12.90 -4.72 -10.26
CA TYR A 63 -13.03 -3.39 -9.67
C TYR A 63 -14.02 -2.57 -10.49
N THR A 64 -15.26 -2.49 -10.03
CA THR A 64 -16.27 -1.60 -10.63
C THR A 64 -16.12 -0.18 -10.10
N PHE A 65 -16.33 0.81 -10.96
CA PHE A 65 -16.17 2.23 -10.64
C PHE A 65 -17.47 3.02 -10.79
N SER A 66 -18.59 2.31 -10.83
CA SER A 66 -19.93 2.90 -10.93
C SER A 66 -20.98 2.01 -10.28
N GLY A 67 -22.10 2.60 -9.94
CA GLY A 67 -23.25 1.90 -9.36
C GLY A 67 -23.08 1.52 -7.88
N ALA A 68 -24.06 0.81 -7.35
CA ALA A 68 -24.21 0.54 -5.92
C ALA A 68 -23.07 -0.29 -5.32
N ILE A 69 -22.40 -1.14 -6.10
CA ILE A 69 -21.28 -1.98 -5.63
C ILE A 69 -20.04 -1.12 -5.41
N ALA A 70 -19.73 -0.25 -6.38
CA ALA A 70 -18.61 0.68 -6.28
C ALA A 70 -18.79 1.63 -5.11
N ASN A 71 -19.99 2.22 -4.96
CA ASN A 71 -20.29 3.12 -3.87
C ASN A 71 -20.14 2.44 -2.51
N ARG A 72 -20.68 1.23 -2.31
CA ARG A 72 -20.52 0.49 -1.05
C ARG A 72 -19.05 0.20 -0.72
N ARG A 73 -18.22 -0.07 -1.74
CA ARG A 73 -16.79 -0.26 -1.52
C ARG A 73 -16.12 1.06 -1.13
N ALA A 74 -16.46 2.16 -1.78
CA ALA A 74 -15.95 3.49 -1.43
C ALA A 74 -16.44 3.94 -0.03
N ASP A 75 -17.69 3.66 0.34
CA ASP A 75 -18.19 3.85 1.72
C ASP A 75 -17.34 3.10 2.73
N HIS A 76 -16.99 1.85 2.41
CA HIS A 76 -16.14 1.04 3.27
C HIS A 76 -14.73 1.63 3.40
N VAL A 77 -14.16 2.16 2.31
CA VAL A 77 -12.86 2.85 2.34
C VAL A 77 -12.92 4.10 3.21
N VAL A 78 -13.92 4.96 3.02
CA VAL A 78 -14.10 6.19 3.83
C VAL A 78 -14.33 5.85 5.29
N SER A 79 -15.21 4.89 5.60
CA SER A 79 -15.49 4.47 6.96
C SER A 79 -14.25 3.89 7.66
N SER A 80 -13.45 3.12 6.93
CA SER A 80 -12.19 2.57 7.45
C SER A 80 -11.16 3.67 7.67
N LEU A 81 -11.06 4.62 6.76
CA LEU A 81 -10.19 5.78 6.92
C LEU A 81 -10.53 6.54 8.21
N LEU A 82 -11.79 6.93 8.39
CA LEU A 82 -12.27 7.66 9.57
C LEU A 82 -12.12 6.86 10.88
N LYS A 83 -12.11 5.53 10.80
CA LYS A 83 -11.89 4.66 11.96
C LYS A 83 -10.43 4.62 12.43
N TYR A 84 -9.47 4.70 11.49
CA TYR A 84 -8.07 4.44 11.78
C TYR A 84 -7.18 5.69 11.79
N VAL A 85 -7.63 6.81 11.22
CA VAL A 85 -6.94 8.09 11.36
C VAL A 85 -7.42 8.83 12.60
N THR A 86 -6.54 9.54 13.27
CA THR A 86 -6.87 10.30 14.48
C THR A 86 -7.67 11.55 14.13
N ASP A 87 -7.25 12.28 13.12
CA ASP A 87 -7.90 13.47 12.62
C ASP A 87 -7.82 13.50 11.09
N ILE A 88 -8.96 13.60 10.43
CA ILE A 88 -9.04 13.66 8.97
C ILE A 88 -8.49 14.98 8.42
N ASP A 89 -8.52 16.04 9.21
CA ASP A 89 -8.03 17.35 8.82
C ASP A 89 -6.51 17.45 8.81
N ASP A 90 -5.82 16.55 9.51
CA ASP A 90 -4.37 16.41 9.49
C ASP A 90 -3.85 15.42 8.44
N VAL A 91 -4.75 14.74 7.73
CA VAL A 91 -4.35 13.75 6.72
C VAL A 91 -3.69 14.42 5.53
N LYS A 92 -2.52 13.88 5.15
CA LYS A 92 -1.82 14.08 3.89
C LYS A 92 -1.67 12.71 3.23
N GLY A 93 -2.65 12.34 2.40
CA GLY A 93 -2.87 10.98 1.96
C GLY A 93 -2.50 10.70 0.51
N LEU A 94 -2.00 9.48 0.25
CA LEU A 94 -1.88 8.91 -1.10
C LEU A 94 -2.79 7.69 -1.22
N GLY A 95 -3.58 7.61 -2.29
CA GLY A 95 -4.41 6.45 -2.63
C GLY A 95 -3.90 5.76 -3.90
N PHE A 96 -3.44 4.51 -3.80
CA PHE A 96 -2.96 3.73 -4.94
C PHE A 96 -4.11 2.96 -5.58
N CYS A 97 -4.46 3.32 -6.82
CA CYS A 97 -5.58 2.80 -7.58
C CYS A 97 -5.15 1.84 -8.70
N VAL A 98 -6.10 1.03 -9.20
CA VAL A 98 -5.88 0.05 -10.28
C VAL A 98 -5.74 0.74 -11.64
N THR A 99 -6.67 1.68 -11.93
CA THR A 99 -6.80 2.38 -13.21
C THR A 99 -7.05 3.87 -13.00
N ILE A 100 -6.99 4.63 -14.09
CA ILE A 100 -7.32 6.07 -14.08
C ILE A 100 -8.79 6.26 -13.67
N ASP A 101 -9.71 5.46 -14.23
CA ASP A 101 -11.14 5.52 -13.88
C ASP A 101 -11.38 5.24 -12.39
N HIS A 102 -10.58 4.33 -11.80
CA HIS A 102 -10.63 4.07 -10.36
C HIS A 102 -10.17 5.29 -9.55
N ALA A 103 -9.07 5.92 -9.95
CA ALA A 103 -8.55 7.11 -9.27
C ALA A 103 -9.50 8.30 -9.37
N GLU A 104 -10.09 8.50 -10.55
CA GLU A 104 -11.10 9.54 -10.78
C GLU A 104 -12.37 9.28 -9.95
N PHE A 105 -12.86 8.03 -9.94
CA PHE A 105 -14.01 7.65 -9.13
C PHE A 105 -13.77 7.91 -7.64
N MET A 106 -12.64 7.47 -7.09
CA MET A 106 -12.30 7.68 -5.69
C MET A 106 -12.12 9.15 -5.34
N CYS A 107 -11.48 9.91 -6.22
CA CYS A 107 -11.35 11.36 -6.07
C CYS A 107 -12.72 12.05 -5.99
N ARG A 108 -13.62 11.78 -6.93
CA ARG A 108 -14.98 12.31 -6.91
C ARG A 108 -15.72 11.91 -5.64
N TYR A 109 -15.68 10.63 -5.29
CA TYR A 109 -16.36 10.08 -4.12
C TYR A 109 -15.91 10.73 -2.81
N PHE A 110 -14.61 10.94 -2.64
CA PHE A 110 -14.04 11.61 -1.46
C PHE A 110 -14.48 13.08 -1.39
N ASN A 111 -14.46 13.79 -2.53
CA ASN A 111 -14.95 15.17 -2.60
C ASN A 111 -16.43 15.28 -2.23
N GLU A 112 -17.28 14.36 -2.69
CA GLU A 112 -18.70 14.28 -2.34
C GLU A 112 -18.93 14.04 -0.83
N HIS A 113 -17.92 13.45 -0.14
CA HIS A 113 -17.94 13.18 1.30
C HIS A 113 -17.12 14.19 2.13
N ASN A 114 -16.88 15.37 1.59
CA ASN A 114 -16.16 16.47 2.24
C ASN A 114 -14.70 16.12 2.61
N ILE A 115 -14.06 15.22 1.86
CA ILE A 115 -12.63 14.93 1.94
C ILE A 115 -11.98 15.47 0.67
N PRO A 116 -11.47 16.72 0.67
CA PRO A 116 -10.92 17.37 -0.53
C PRO A 116 -9.81 16.53 -1.14
N SER A 117 -9.97 16.18 -2.41
CA SER A 117 -9.08 15.22 -3.07
C SER A 117 -8.84 15.61 -4.53
N MET A 118 -7.74 15.10 -5.07
CA MET A 118 -7.42 15.18 -6.49
C MET A 118 -6.87 13.85 -6.97
N PHE A 119 -6.72 13.68 -8.27
CA PHE A 119 -6.03 12.51 -8.83
C PHE A 119 -4.97 12.94 -9.82
N LEU A 120 -3.96 12.09 -9.99
CA LEU A 120 -2.89 12.28 -10.95
C LEU A 120 -2.71 11.01 -11.78
N THR A 121 -2.34 11.20 -13.05
CA THR A 121 -2.08 10.13 -14.00
C THR A 121 -0.64 10.20 -14.54
N GLY A 122 -0.14 9.14 -15.21
CA GLY A 122 1.16 9.16 -15.87
C GLY A 122 1.30 10.27 -16.92
N GLN A 123 0.18 10.80 -17.38
CA GLN A 123 0.09 11.89 -18.37
C GLN A 123 -0.05 13.27 -17.74
N SER A 124 -0.23 13.37 -16.42
CA SER A 124 -0.32 14.67 -15.74
C SER A 124 0.97 15.47 -15.93
N PRO A 125 0.88 16.74 -16.37
CA PRO A 125 2.03 17.61 -16.55
C PRO A 125 2.82 17.82 -15.25
N ASP A 126 4.11 18.13 -15.35
CA ASP A 126 4.96 18.36 -14.16
C ASP A 126 4.48 19.56 -13.32
N GLU A 127 3.88 20.57 -13.96
CA GLU A 127 3.26 21.70 -13.27
C GLU A 127 2.09 21.26 -12.39
N GLU A 128 1.24 20.38 -12.90
CA GLU A 128 0.10 19.82 -12.14
C GLU A 128 0.58 18.97 -10.98
N ARG A 129 1.62 18.15 -11.18
CA ARG A 129 2.24 17.35 -10.13
C ARG A 129 2.85 18.21 -9.02
N THR A 130 3.49 19.32 -9.40
CA THR A 130 4.05 20.28 -8.45
C THR A 130 2.96 21.00 -7.67
N ALA A 131 1.91 21.44 -8.34
CA ALA A 131 0.74 22.05 -7.70
C ALA A 131 0.04 21.08 -6.75
N ALA A 132 -0.11 19.82 -7.15
CA ALA A 132 -0.70 18.77 -6.31
C ALA A 132 0.07 18.58 -5.00
N LYS A 133 1.41 18.56 -5.06
CA LYS A 133 2.25 18.53 -3.88
C LYS A 133 1.97 19.71 -2.95
N GLN A 134 1.97 20.92 -3.49
CA GLN A 134 1.74 22.15 -2.70
C GLN A 134 0.37 22.12 -2.03
N ARG A 135 -0.68 21.73 -2.77
CA ARG A 135 -2.05 21.62 -2.25
C ARG A 135 -2.21 20.56 -1.17
N LEU A 136 -1.49 19.42 -1.28
CA LEU A 136 -1.50 18.39 -0.24
C LEU A 136 -0.76 18.87 1.02
N VAL A 137 0.39 19.48 0.87
CA VAL A 137 1.20 19.98 2.00
C VAL A 137 0.48 21.11 2.73
N SER A 138 -0.15 22.05 1.99
CA SER A 138 -0.94 23.14 2.59
C SER A 138 -2.25 22.68 3.25
N GLY A 139 -2.69 21.45 2.97
CA GLY A 139 -3.98 20.94 3.45
C GLY A 139 -5.18 21.42 2.64
N GLU A 140 -4.99 22.03 1.47
CA GLU A 140 -6.07 22.36 0.55
C GLU A 140 -6.74 21.07 0.02
N VAL A 141 -5.96 20.01 -0.20
CA VAL A 141 -6.46 18.65 -0.44
C VAL A 141 -5.93 17.69 0.63
N ARG A 142 -6.71 16.65 0.93
CA ARG A 142 -6.37 15.60 1.90
C ARG A 142 -5.79 14.37 1.23
N PHE A 143 -6.22 14.08 -0.01
CA PHE A 143 -5.76 12.91 -0.76
C PHE A 143 -5.37 13.24 -2.19
N ILE A 144 -4.33 12.53 -2.65
CA ILE A 144 -4.01 12.41 -4.08
C ILE A 144 -4.17 10.93 -4.45
N PHE A 145 -5.11 10.63 -5.35
CA PHE A 145 -5.28 9.29 -5.91
C PHE A 145 -4.39 9.12 -7.14
N VAL A 146 -3.70 8.00 -7.24
CA VAL A 146 -2.67 7.79 -8.26
C VAL A 146 -2.72 6.39 -8.88
N VAL A 147 -2.29 6.31 -10.14
CA VAL A 147 -2.16 5.06 -10.88
C VAL A 147 -0.76 5.01 -11.46
N ASP A 148 0.03 4.01 -11.08
CA ASP A 148 1.38 3.68 -11.59
C ASP A 148 2.43 4.84 -11.67
N ILE A 149 2.06 6.07 -11.30
CA ILE A 149 2.89 7.28 -11.48
C ILE A 149 4.02 7.40 -10.47
N TYR A 150 3.80 6.86 -9.27
CA TYR A 150 4.71 7.12 -8.16
C TYR A 150 5.85 6.12 -8.05
N ASN A 151 6.18 5.45 -9.14
CA ASN A 151 7.43 4.71 -9.23
C ASN A 151 8.64 5.63 -9.42
N GLU A 152 8.44 6.88 -9.94
CA GLU A 152 9.51 7.86 -10.12
C GLU A 152 8.98 9.31 -9.98
N GLY A 153 9.65 10.15 -9.19
CA GLY A 153 9.62 11.62 -9.36
C GLY A 153 8.81 12.46 -8.37
N VAL A 154 7.84 11.97 -7.60
CA VAL A 154 7.14 12.83 -6.61
C VAL A 154 7.57 12.49 -5.20
N ASP A 155 8.26 13.44 -4.60
CA ASP A 155 8.75 13.39 -3.24
C ASP A 155 7.91 14.29 -2.35
N ILE A 156 7.12 13.69 -1.47
CA ILE A 156 6.29 14.38 -0.48
C ILE A 156 6.54 13.74 0.88
N PRO A 157 7.57 14.16 1.61
CA PRO A 157 7.89 13.59 2.94
C PRO A 157 6.75 13.72 3.94
N GLU A 158 5.91 14.74 3.78
CA GLU A 158 4.78 15.07 4.65
C GLU A 158 3.61 14.07 4.55
N VAL A 159 3.61 13.16 3.57
CA VAL A 159 2.60 12.10 3.48
C VAL A 159 2.60 11.27 4.75
N ASN A 160 1.46 11.25 5.45
CA ASN A 160 1.25 10.55 6.70
C ASN A 160 0.21 9.43 6.61
N THR A 161 -0.47 9.29 5.48
CA THR A 161 -1.50 8.26 5.28
C THR A 161 -1.40 7.66 3.87
N VAL A 162 -1.48 6.34 3.78
CA VAL A 162 -1.45 5.60 2.51
C VAL A 162 -2.62 4.61 2.44
N LEU A 163 -3.36 4.64 1.33
CA LEU A 163 -4.41 3.69 1.01
C LEU A 163 -3.95 2.78 -0.14
N PHE A 164 -3.79 1.48 0.14
CA PHE A 164 -3.62 0.47 -0.91
C PHE A 164 -4.99 -0.03 -1.34
N LEU A 165 -5.54 0.56 -2.41
CA LEU A 165 -6.86 0.25 -2.95
C LEU A 165 -6.81 -0.81 -4.06
N ARG A 166 -5.64 -1.37 -4.28
CA ARG A 166 -5.36 -2.44 -5.24
C ARG A 166 -4.39 -3.47 -4.66
N PRO A 167 -4.39 -4.71 -5.14
CA PRO A 167 -3.33 -5.64 -4.81
C PRO A 167 -1.99 -5.12 -5.36
N THR A 168 -0.95 -5.22 -4.55
CA THR A 168 0.43 -4.88 -4.96
C THR A 168 1.23 -6.16 -5.05
N GLU A 169 1.36 -6.69 -6.27
CA GLU A 169 1.90 -8.03 -6.53
C GLU A 169 3.41 -8.12 -6.33
N SER A 170 4.10 -7.01 -6.55
CA SER A 170 5.56 -6.94 -6.39
C SER A 170 5.95 -6.39 -5.03
N LEU A 171 6.75 -7.15 -4.28
CA LEU A 171 7.36 -6.67 -3.04
C LEU A 171 8.14 -5.36 -3.26
N THR A 172 8.85 -5.24 -4.38
CA THR A 172 9.60 -4.02 -4.71
C THR A 172 8.67 -2.83 -4.86
N ILE A 173 7.55 -2.98 -5.58
CA ILE A 173 6.56 -1.91 -5.76
C ILE A 173 5.92 -1.56 -4.42
N PHE A 174 5.55 -2.57 -3.61
CA PHE A 174 5.00 -2.36 -2.27
C PHE A 174 5.94 -1.52 -1.40
N LEU A 175 7.22 -1.92 -1.32
CA LEU A 175 8.22 -1.20 -0.52
C LEU A 175 8.50 0.20 -1.07
N GLN A 176 8.47 0.40 -2.38
CA GLN A 176 8.62 1.73 -2.99
C GLN A 176 7.45 2.64 -2.65
N GLN A 177 6.22 2.15 -2.73
CA GLN A 177 5.00 2.89 -2.38
C GLN A 177 4.96 3.21 -0.88
N LEU A 178 5.23 2.22 -0.03
CA LEU A 178 5.30 2.38 1.41
C LEU A 178 6.42 3.35 1.82
N GLY A 179 7.60 3.21 1.22
CA GLY A 179 8.78 4.02 1.50
C GLY A 179 8.57 5.51 1.26
N ARG A 180 7.64 5.89 0.38
CA ARG A 180 7.31 7.31 0.17
C ARG A 180 6.65 7.93 1.38
N GLY A 181 5.76 7.20 2.03
CA GLY A 181 5.14 7.64 3.27
C GLY A 181 6.01 7.44 4.52
N LEU A 182 7.11 6.72 4.44
CA LEU A 182 7.99 6.50 5.61
C LEU A 182 9.08 7.56 5.78
N ARG A 183 9.17 8.53 4.89
CA ARG A 183 10.15 9.63 5.03
C ARG A 183 9.86 10.46 6.27
N LEU A 184 10.93 10.94 6.89
CA LEU A 184 10.82 11.85 8.01
C LEU A 184 10.34 13.22 7.51
N ALA A 185 9.43 13.83 8.25
CA ALA A 185 9.00 15.21 8.06
C ALA A 185 8.72 15.84 9.41
N GLU A 186 8.78 17.18 9.48
CA GLU A 186 8.36 17.93 10.65
C GLU A 186 6.89 17.65 10.95
N ASP A 187 6.54 17.56 12.23
CA ASP A 187 5.17 17.28 12.71
C ASP A 187 4.57 15.93 12.28
N LYS A 188 5.38 15.01 11.78
CA LYS A 188 4.94 13.68 11.39
C LYS A 188 5.49 12.62 12.33
N GLU A 189 4.62 12.04 13.15
CA GLU A 189 4.98 11.00 14.12
C GLU A 189 5.13 9.62 13.48
N CYS A 190 4.19 9.24 12.59
CA CYS A 190 4.16 7.93 11.94
C CYS A 190 3.45 7.98 10.59
N LEU A 191 3.53 6.88 9.85
CA LEU A 191 2.74 6.63 8.66
C LEU A 191 1.56 5.71 9.00
N THR A 192 0.34 6.14 8.71
CA THR A 192 -0.86 5.29 8.76
C THR A 192 -1.04 4.60 7.40
N VAL A 193 -1.12 3.28 7.40
CA VAL A 193 -1.32 2.47 6.20
C VAL A 193 -2.62 1.69 6.31
N LEU A 194 -3.53 1.88 5.37
CA LEU A 194 -4.72 1.05 5.20
C LEU A 194 -4.54 0.21 3.93
N ASP A 195 -4.44 -1.10 4.11
CA ASP A 195 -4.30 -2.06 3.00
C ASP A 195 -5.59 -2.88 2.88
N PHE A 196 -6.31 -2.68 1.78
CA PHE A 196 -7.59 -3.34 1.52
C PHE A 196 -7.34 -4.72 0.92
N ILE A 197 -7.49 -5.75 1.75
CA ILE A 197 -7.09 -7.13 1.48
C ILE A 197 -8.31 -7.95 1.12
N GLY A 198 -8.42 -8.30 -0.17
CA GLY A 198 -9.38 -9.27 -0.68
C GLY A 198 -8.86 -10.71 -0.66
N GLN A 199 -9.70 -11.65 -1.05
CA GLN A 199 -9.27 -13.02 -1.30
C GLN A 199 -8.35 -13.05 -2.51
N ALA A 200 -7.07 -13.37 -2.31
CA ALA A 200 -6.05 -13.26 -3.34
C ALA A 200 -5.79 -14.60 -4.04
N ASN A 201 -5.32 -14.52 -5.30
CA ASN A 201 -4.82 -15.68 -6.03
C ASN A 201 -3.72 -16.37 -5.23
N ARG A 202 -3.64 -17.70 -5.30
CA ARG A 202 -2.64 -18.52 -4.58
C ARG A 202 -1.18 -18.14 -4.89
N LYS A 203 -0.91 -17.50 -6.02
CA LYS A 203 0.43 -17.03 -6.41
C LYS A 203 0.80 -15.69 -5.81
N TYR A 204 -0.15 -14.98 -5.18
CA TYR A 204 0.14 -13.76 -4.47
C TYR A 204 0.96 -14.06 -3.21
N ASN A 205 2.05 -13.34 -3.00
CA ASN A 205 2.98 -13.65 -1.93
C ASN A 205 2.79 -12.71 -0.73
N PHE A 206 1.85 -13.05 0.14
CA PHE A 206 1.67 -12.34 1.41
C PHE A 206 2.82 -12.57 2.37
N GLU A 207 3.49 -13.73 2.31
CA GLU A 207 4.57 -14.04 3.24
C GLU A 207 5.73 -13.08 3.10
N ASP A 208 6.24 -12.87 1.88
CA ASP A 208 7.33 -11.92 1.63
C ASP A 208 6.91 -10.49 1.98
N LYS A 209 5.66 -10.12 1.67
CA LYS A 209 5.11 -8.80 1.99
C LYS A 209 5.18 -8.51 3.49
N PHE A 210 4.68 -9.42 4.32
CA PHE A 210 4.69 -9.23 5.77
C PHE A 210 6.07 -9.45 6.38
N ALA A 211 6.86 -10.41 5.88
CA ALA A 211 8.23 -10.62 6.33
C ALA A 211 9.11 -9.35 6.17
N ALA A 212 8.86 -8.57 5.11
CA ALA A 212 9.59 -7.32 4.87
C ALA A 212 9.28 -6.20 5.88
N LEU A 213 8.16 -6.30 6.60
CA LEU A 213 7.75 -5.35 7.65
C LEU A 213 8.27 -5.74 9.04
N LEU A 214 8.78 -6.96 9.20
CA LEU A 214 9.19 -7.50 10.49
C LEU A 214 10.70 -7.32 10.70
N SER A 215 11.09 -7.05 11.93
CA SER A 215 12.48 -7.10 12.37
C SER A 215 13.03 -8.51 12.17
N ASN A 216 14.36 -8.65 12.14
CA ASN A 216 14.98 -9.95 11.95
C ASN A 216 14.48 -10.95 13.02
N THR A 217 13.76 -11.98 12.58
CA THR A 217 13.10 -12.95 13.44
C THR A 217 13.17 -14.34 12.81
N THR A 218 13.22 -15.36 13.65
CA THR A 218 13.10 -16.77 13.25
C THR A 218 11.65 -17.25 13.21
N ARG A 219 10.70 -16.39 13.59
CA ARG A 219 9.27 -16.71 13.60
C ARG A 219 8.70 -16.63 12.19
N SER A 220 7.83 -17.58 11.86
CA SER A 220 7.08 -17.52 10.60
C SER A 220 6.05 -16.39 10.62
N VAL A 221 5.76 -15.81 9.45
CA VAL A 221 4.70 -14.79 9.29
C VAL A 221 3.36 -15.29 9.79
N SER A 222 3.03 -16.58 9.54
CA SER A 222 1.79 -17.18 10.05
C SER A 222 1.73 -17.17 11.59
N ARG A 223 2.85 -17.29 12.28
CA ARG A 223 2.90 -17.20 13.73
C ARG A 223 2.80 -15.76 14.20
N GLU A 224 3.47 -14.84 13.53
CA GLU A 224 3.36 -13.41 13.82
C GLU A 224 1.90 -12.92 13.72
N ILE A 225 1.17 -13.34 12.67
CA ILE A 225 -0.26 -13.02 12.52
C ILE A 225 -1.10 -13.54 13.70
N LYS A 226 -0.83 -14.77 14.16
CA LYS A 226 -1.57 -15.38 15.29
C LYS A 226 -1.27 -14.73 16.63
N ASP A 227 -0.02 -14.30 16.83
CA ASP A 227 0.47 -13.76 18.09
C ASP A 227 0.39 -12.22 18.13
N GLY A 228 -0.14 -11.56 17.09
CA GLY A 228 -0.35 -10.11 17.02
C GLY A 228 0.88 -9.29 16.64
N PHE A 229 1.78 -9.84 15.81
CA PHE A 229 2.95 -9.15 15.25
C PHE A 229 3.90 -8.59 16.31
N VAL A 230 4.49 -9.48 17.10
CA VAL A 230 5.41 -9.09 18.18
C VAL A 230 6.80 -8.66 17.70
N SER A 231 7.17 -8.99 16.46
CA SER A 231 8.51 -8.73 15.88
C SER A 231 8.53 -7.51 14.95
N VAL A 232 7.69 -6.49 15.18
CA VAL A 232 7.72 -5.24 14.43
C VAL A 232 8.83 -4.31 14.93
N PRO A 233 9.35 -3.36 14.10
CA PRO A 233 10.29 -2.34 14.55
C PRO A 233 9.70 -1.45 15.64
N LYS A 234 10.57 -0.76 16.38
CA LYS A 234 10.14 0.13 17.47
C LYS A 234 9.19 1.21 16.99
N GLY A 235 8.08 1.37 17.71
CA GLY A 235 7.03 2.34 17.36
C GLY A 235 6.10 1.92 16.23
N CYS A 236 6.37 0.78 15.60
CA CYS A 236 5.48 0.23 14.57
C CYS A 236 4.38 -0.64 15.17
N TYR A 237 3.29 -0.75 14.43
CA TYR A 237 2.12 -1.55 14.79
C TYR A 237 1.50 -2.16 13.54
N ILE A 238 1.07 -3.42 13.63
CA ILE A 238 0.30 -4.10 12.57
C ILE A 238 -0.95 -4.70 13.20
N GLN A 239 -2.10 -4.37 12.63
CA GLN A 239 -3.39 -4.94 12.98
C GLN A 239 -4.08 -5.44 11.70
N LEU A 240 -4.58 -6.66 11.74
CA LEU A 240 -5.38 -7.24 10.66
C LEU A 240 -6.81 -7.46 11.15
N GLU A 241 -7.78 -7.11 10.34
CA GLU A 241 -9.15 -7.55 10.55
C GLU A 241 -9.23 -9.08 10.46
N LYS A 242 -10.10 -9.71 11.24
CA LYS A 242 -10.20 -11.19 11.35
C LYS A 242 -10.32 -11.88 9.99
N LYS A 243 -11.11 -11.32 9.08
CA LYS A 243 -11.33 -11.89 7.75
C LYS A 243 -10.11 -11.69 6.85
N ALA A 244 -9.47 -10.52 6.89
CA ALA A 244 -8.22 -10.26 6.19
C ALA A 244 -7.10 -11.20 6.67
N ALA A 245 -6.94 -11.37 7.98
CA ALA A 245 -5.98 -12.32 8.56
C ALA A 245 -6.23 -13.75 8.07
N LYS A 246 -7.50 -14.17 7.98
CA LYS A 246 -7.86 -15.48 7.43
C LYS A 246 -7.45 -15.62 5.97
N TYR A 247 -7.75 -14.63 5.12
CA TYR A 247 -7.35 -14.66 3.71
C TYR A 247 -5.83 -14.81 3.54
N ILE A 248 -5.06 -14.06 4.32
CA ILE A 248 -3.60 -14.14 4.30
C ILE A 248 -3.12 -15.53 4.74
N LEU A 249 -3.61 -16.04 5.85
CA LEU A 249 -3.22 -17.37 6.38
C LEU A 249 -3.59 -18.50 5.42
N ASP A 250 -4.75 -18.45 4.79
CA ASP A 250 -5.19 -19.45 3.82
C ASP A 250 -4.32 -19.40 2.55
N ASN A 251 -3.96 -18.20 2.07
CA ASN A 251 -3.04 -18.02 0.94
C ASN A 251 -1.64 -18.59 1.27
N ILE A 252 -1.05 -18.25 2.41
CA ILE A 252 0.26 -18.77 2.84
C ILE A 252 0.23 -20.29 2.90
N ARG A 253 -0.80 -20.89 3.53
CA ARG A 253 -0.94 -22.35 3.63
C ARG A 253 -1.02 -23.01 2.26
N THR A 254 -1.79 -22.43 1.33
CA THR A 254 -1.97 -22.97 -0.02
C THR A 254 -0.67 -22.91 -0.83
N SER A 255 0.13 -21.87 -0.63
CA SER A 255 1.43 -21.70 -1.29
C SER A 255 2.43 -22.78 -0.88
N TYR A 256 2.42 -23.22 0.38
CA TYR A 256 3.28 -24.32 0.85
C TYR A 256 2.81 -25.72 0.46
N GLY A 257 1.51 -25.95 0.27
CA GLY A 257 0.96 -27.27 -0.07
C GLY A 257 1.29 -27.79 -1.47
N ASN A 258 1.92 -26.99 -2.33
CA ASN A 258 2.32 -27.35 -3.69
C ASN A 258 3.83 -27.61 -3.85
N THR A 259 4.59 -27.75 -2.77
CA THR A 259 6.05 -28.03 -2.80
C THR A 259 6.35 -29.52 -2.49
N ALA A 260 5.38 -30.42 -2.68
CA ALA A 260 5.54 -31.87 -2.55
C ALA A 260 5.51 -32.55 -3.91
#